data_a6b42b77e25776f3e6d028396aa1eb39
#
_entry.id   a6b42b77e25776f3e6d028396aa1eb39
#
_cell.length_a   1.000
_cell.length_b   1.000
_cell.length_c   1.000
_cell.angle_alpha   90.00
_cell.angle_beta   90.00
_cell.angle_gamma   90.00
#
_symmetry.space_group_name_H-M   'P 1'
#
loop_
_entity.id
_entity.type
_entity.pdbx_description
1 polymer ?
#
loop_
_entity_poly.entity_id
_entity_poly.type
_entity_poly.pdbx_seq_one_letter_code
_entity_poly.pdbx_strand_id
1 'polypeptide(L)' 'MTNIFLCAQIYQILALNDEMLKSGCITRDEHDFVRHVQTDKLTRLHSTP' A
#
# COMPACT_ATOMS: atom_id res chain seq x y z
N MET A 1 -1.07 -10.64 17.16
CA MET A 1 -0.12 -9.51 17.24
C MET A 1 0.13 -8.96 15.86
N THR A 2 0.08 -7.64 15.71
CA THR A 2 0.30 -6.99 14.42
C THR A 2 1.78 -7.04 14.05
N ASN A 3 2.08 -7.41 12.80
CA ASN A 3 3.46 -7.43 12.32
C ASN A 3 3.88 -6.02 11.88
N ILE A 4 4.67 -5.38 12.73
CA ILE A 4 5.13 -4.01 12.52
C ILE A 4 5.95 -3.86 11.25
N PHE A 5 6.79 -4.86 10.92
CA PHE A 5 7.63 -4.80 9.72
C PHE A 5 6.81 -4.85 8.45
N LEU A 6 5.79 -5.72 8.41
CA LEU A 6 4.91 -5.80 7.26
C LEU A 6 4.08 -4.54 7.10
N CYS A 7 3.58 -3.98 8.20
CA CYS A 7 2.84 -2.72 8.16
C CYS A 7 3.71 -1.58 7.63
N ALA A 8 4.96 -1.50 8.09
CA ALA A 8 5.89 -0.48 7.63
C ALA A 8 6.18 -0.61 6.14
N GLN A 9 6.35 -1.83 5.65
CA GLN A 9 6.56 -2.08 4.22
C GLN A 9 5.35 -1.62 3.39
N ILE A 10 4.15 -1.91 3.87
CA ILE A 10 2.92 -1.50 3.18
C ILE A 10 2.85 0.02 3.09
N TYR A 11 3.13 0.73 4.18
CA TYR A 11 3.12 2.19 4.18
C TYR A 11 4.16 2.77 3.23
N GLN A 12 5.34 2.16 3.17
CA GLN A 12 6.37 2.59 2.23
C GLN A 12 5.93 2.39 0.78
N ILE A 13 5.31 1.26 0.49
CA ILE A 13 4.78 0.97 -0.85
C ILE A 13 3.70 1.99 -1.23
N LEU A 14 2.80 2.31 -0.30
CA LEU A 14 1.74 3.29 -0.55
C LEU A 14 2.32 4.67 -0.85
N ALA A 15 3.33 5.10 -0.09
CA ALA A 15 3.98 6.38 -0.31
C ALA A 15 4.68 6.43 -1.67
N LEU A 16 5.42 5.38 -2.01
CA LEU A 16 6.09 5.29 -3.30
C LEU A 16 5.09 5.27 -4.44
N ASN A 17 4.00 4.55 -4.27
CA ASN A 17 2.92 4.47 -5.26
C ASN A 17 2.35 5.86 -5.57
N ASP A 18 2.13 6.69 -4.55
CA ASP A 18 1.67 8.06 -4.72
C ASP A 18 2.69 8.91 -5.48
N GLU A 19 3.98 8.78 -5.16
CA GLU A 19 5.04 9.51 -5.84
C GLU A 19 5.15 9.10 -7.31
N MET A 20 4.98 7.81 -7.60
CA MET A 20 5.03 7.31 -8.97
C MET A 20 3.87 7.85 -9.80
N LEU A 21 2.70 8.00 -9.21
CA LEU A 21 1.57 8.62 -9.89
C LEU A 21 1.87 10.10 -10.20
N LYS A 22 2.37 10.84 -9.22
CA LYS A 22 2.71 12.24 -9.38
C LYS A 22 3.75 12.49 -10.46
N SER A 23 4.72 11.58 -10.55
CA SER A 23 5.80 11.70 -11.55
C SER A 23 5.41 11.18 -12.93
N GLY A 24 4.23 10.59 -13.06
CA GLY A 24 3.76 10.05 -14.34
C GLY A 24 4.34 8.69 -14.69
N CYS A 25 4.97 8.01 -13.74
CA CYS A 25 5.54 6.67 -13.97
C CYS A 25 4.47 5.59 -14.09
N ILE A 26 3.31 5.80 -13.47
CA ILE A 26 2.19 4.86 -13.53
C ILE A 26 0.91 5.62 -13.83
N THR A 27 -0.08 4.90 -14.33
CA THR A 27 -1.41 5.46 -14.59
C THR A 27 -2.20 5.51 -13.28
N ARG A 28 -3.30 6.28 -13.29
CA ARG A 28 -4.19 6.33 -12.15
C ARG A 28 -4.79 4.95 -11.85
N ASP A 29 -5.14 4.19 -12.89
CA ASP A 29 -5.70 2.85 -12.69
C ASP A 29 -4.70 1.92 -12.02
N GLU A 30 -3.44 1.99 -12.43
CA GLU A 30 -2.37 1.21 -11.79
C GLU A 30 -2.17 1.64 -10.35
N HIS A 31 -2.17 2.93 -10.09
CA HIS A 31 -2.04 3.47 -8.74
C HIS A 31 -3.18 2.97 -7.85
N ASP A 32 -4.42 3.07 -8.33
CA ASP A 32 -5.59 2.70 -7.54
C ASP A 32 -5.61 1.20 -7.26
N PHE A 33 -5.17 0.39 -8.22
CA PHE A 33 -5.06 -1.06 -8.03
C PHE A 33 -4.07 -1.40 -6.92
N VAL A 34 -2.87 -0.83 -6.98
CA VAL A 34 -1.84 -1.09 -5.97
C VAL A 34 -2.32 -0.62 -4.60
N ARG A 35 -2.91 0.57 -4.54
CA ARG A 35 -3.45 1.11 -3.29
C ARG A 35 -4.48 0.17 -2.69
N HIS A 36 -5.40 -0.35 -3.51
CA HIS A 36 -6.44 -1.26 -3.04
C HIS A 36 -5.83 -2.54 -2.46
N VAL A 37 -4.88 -3.15 -3.18
CA VAL A 37 -4.23 -4.38 -2.74
C VAL A 37 -3.49 -4.17 -1.42
N GLN A 38 -2.74 -3.08 -1.31
CA GLN A 38 -1.95 -2.82 -0.11
C GLN A 38 -2.84 -2.46 1.09
N THR A 39 -3.88 -1.68 0.86
CA THR A 39 -4.84 -1.34 1.91
C THR A 39 -5.57 -2.58 2.43
N ASP A 40 -5.93 -3.48 1.53
CA ASP A 40 -6.55 -4.75 1.91
C ASP A 40 -5.63 -5.59 2.79
N LYS A 41 -4.36 -5.69 2.42
CA LYS A 41 -3.37 -6.40 3.24
C LYS A 41 -3.24 -5.78 4.62
N LEU A 42 -3.20 -4.45 4.68
CA LEU A 42 -3.08 -3.74 5.95
C LEU A 42 -4.28 -4.02 6.84
N THR A 43 -5.48 -4.00 6.27
CA THR A 43 -6.71 -4.31 7.00
C THR A 43 -6.67 -5.72 7.57
N ARG A 44 -6.21 -6.69 6.78
CA ARG A 44 -6.10 -8.08 7.24
C ARG A 44 -5.10 -8.22 8.38
N LEU A 45 -3.97 -7.52 8.31
CA LEU A 45 -2.97 -7.56 9.38
C LEU A 45 -3.54 -6.99 10.68
N HIS A 46 -4.31 -5.90 10.59
CA HIS A 46 -4.90 -5.29 11.77
C HIS A 46 -6.03 -6.13 12.38
N SER A 47 -6.72 -6.93 11.58
CA SER A 47 -7.83 -7.74 12.08
C SER A 47 -7.39 -9.11 12.59
N THR A 48 -6.13 -9.48 12.42
CA THR A 48 -5.60 -10.75 12.93
C THR A 48 -5.33 -10.61 14.43
N PRO A 49 -5.85 -11.51 15.25
CA PRO A 49 -5.62 -11.46 16.70
C PRO A 49 -4.17 -11.61 17.08
#